data_4d30f9d6a8c57028082d45cb072b0ca9
#
_entry.id   4d30f9d6a8c57028082d45cb072b0ca9
#
_cell.length_a   1.000
_cell.length_b   1.000
_cell.length_c   1.000
_cell.angle_alpha   90.00
_cell.angle_beta   90.00
_cell.angle_gamma   90.00
#
_symmetry.space_group_name_H-M   'P 1'
#
loop_
_entity.id
_entity.type
_entity.pdbx_description
1 polymer ?
#
loop_
_entity_poly.entity_id
_entity_poly.type
_entity_poly.pdbx_seq_one_letter_code
_entity_poly.pdbx_strand_id
1 'polypeptide(L)'
;MTITPIRRHVEPSYAVLRPLLGSQATVLASVLDGGGHVPLTLECLSTPVAWGGAVTYSLRVTGPSEQRLVPGRYELMHPDCTFLLSLFAVAEELRFVHYEAYLSEPL
;
A
#
# COMPACT_ATOMS: atom_id res chain seq x y z
N MET A 1 8.14 30.39 10.83
CA MET A 1 8.40 28.95 11.11
C MET A 1 7.40 28.11 10.37
N THR A 2 7.90 27.24 9.51
CA THR A 2 7.03 26.34 8.75
C THR A 2 6.73 25.11 9.60
N ILE A 3 5.48 24.86 9.90
CA ILE A 3 5.08 23.66 10.62
C ILE A 3 4.77 22.60 9.59
N THR A 4 5.56 21.51 9.58
CA THR A 4 5.27 20.36 8.76
C THR A 4 4.09 19.62 9.36
N PRO A 5 3.00 19.43 8.62
CA PRO A 5 1.87 18.67 9.14
C PRO A 5 2.32 17.24 9.48
N ILE A 6 2.00 16.79 10.67
CA ILE A 6 2.25 15.41 11.08
C ILE A 6 1.13 14.57 10.46
N ARG A 7 1.49 13.65 9.56
CA ARG A 7 0.53 12.71 9.02
C ARG A 7 0.07 11.76 10.11
N ARG A 8 -1.23 11.58 10.20
CA ARG A 8 -1.81 10.67 11.16
C ARG A 8 -1.52 9.22 10.73
N HIS A 9 -0.93 8.45 11.65
CA HIS A 9 -0.78 7.02 11.45
C HIS A 9 -2.12 6.33 11.73
N VAL A 10 -2.55 5.48 10.80
CA VAL A 10 -3.80 4.74 10.92
C VAL A 10 -3.54 3.25 10.70
N GLU A 11 -4.35 2.42 11.34
CA GLU A 11 -4.35 0.98 11.05
C GLU A 11 -5.09 0.77 9.72
N PRO A 12 -4.48 0.06 8.77
CA PRO A 12 -5.14 -0.20 7.50
C PRO A 12 -6.34 -1.12 7.71
N SER A 13 -7.49 -0.66 7.24
CA SER A 13 -8.74 -1.41 7.29
C SER A 13 -9.49 -1.18 5.99
N TYR A 14 -10.49 -2.00 5.72
CA TYR A 14 -11.31 -1.85 4.52
C TYR A 14 -11.95 -0.46 4.47
N ALA A 15 -12.49 0.00 5.60
CA ALA A 15 -13.13 1.32 5.69
C ALA A 15 -12.13 2.47 5.48
N VAL A 16 -10.89 2.31 5.96
CA VAL A 16 -9.84 3.33 5.78
C VAL A 16 -9.33 3.35 4.34
N LEU A 17 -9.12 2.18 3.74
CA LEU A 17 -8.50 2.07 2.42
C LEU A 17 -9.46 2.38 1.27
N ARG A 18 -10.74 2.05 1.42
CA ARG A 18 -11.71 2.24 0.35
C ARG A 18 -11.79 3.67 -0.20
N PRO A 19 -11.87 4.73 0.63
CA PRO A 19 -11.89 6.09 0.10
C PRO A 19 -10.57 6.54 -0.52
N LEU A 20 -9.47 5.81 -0.28
CA LEU A 20 -8.16 6.14 -0.84
C LEU A 20 -7.91 5.53 -2.22
N LEU A 21 -8.80 4.66 -2.70
CA LEU A 21 -8.63 4.01 -4.00
C LEU A 21 -8.58 5.05 -5.12
N GLY A 22 -7.67 4.85 -6.06
CA GLY A 22 -7.42 5.77 -7.16
C GLY A 22 -6.42 6.87 -6.83
N SER A 23 -6.00 6.99 -5.57
CA SER A 23 -5.00 7.97 -5.16
C SER A 23 -3.62 7.34 -5.05
N GLN A 24 -2.60 8.18 -4.87
CA GLN A 24 -1.22 7.76 -4.73
C GLN A 24 -0.74 7.85 -3.29
N ALA A 25 0.05 6.87 -2.90
CA ALA A 25 0.85 6.89 -1.69
C ALA A 25 2.31 6.67 -2.08
N THR A 26 3.23 7.11 -1.24
CA THR A 26 4.66 7.01 -1.52
C THR A 26 5.31 6.11 -0.46
N VAL A 27 6.24 5.28 -0.89
CA VAL A 27 7.07 4.49 0.02
C VAL A 27 8.53 4.83 -0.19
N LEU A 28 9.34 4.66 0.87
CA LEU A 28 10.79 4.74 0.74
C LEU A 28 11.31 3.40 0.27
N ALA A 29 11.97 3.40 -0.88
CA ALA A 29 12.59 2.20 -1.42
C ALA A 29 13.77 1.78 -0.56
N SER A 30 14.04 0.48 -0.55
CA SER A 30 15.23 -0.06 0.05
C SER A 30 16.48 0.52 -0.62
N VAL A 31 17.55 0.65 0.15
CA VAL A 31 18.84 1.18 -0.31
C VAL A 31 19.42 0.37 -1.47
N LEU A 32 19.05 -0.90 -1.61
CA LEU A 32 19.57 -1.78 -2.67
C LEU A 32 19.20 -1.34 -4.08
N ASP A 33 18.09 -0.62 -4.22
CA ASP A 33 17.62 -0.14 -5.52
C ASP A 33 17.90 1.35 -5.74
N GLY A 34 18.92 1.87 -5.05
CA GLY A 34 19.31 3.27 -5.16
C GLY A 34 18.55 4.19 -4.23
N GLY A 35 17.63 3.69 -3.46
CA GLY A 35 16.82 4.47 -2.53
C GLY A 35 15.83 5.40 -3.22
N GLY A 36 15.17 6.22 -2.44
CA GLY A 36 14.25 7.23 -2.93
C GLY A 36 12.79 6.88 -2.72
N HIS A 37 11.95 7.81 -3.13
CA HIS A 37 10.51 7.69 -2.98
C HIS A 37 9.91 6.97 -4.17
N VAL A 38 9.13 5.92 -3.91
CA VAL A 38 8.44 5.16 -4.95
C VAL A 38 6.95 5.47 -4.88
N PRO A 39 6.37 6.07 -5.93
CA PRO A 39 4.94 6.32 -5.97
C PRO A 39 4.18 5.03 -6.23
N LEU A 40 3.15 4.79 -5.44
CA LEU A 40 2.25 3.65 -5.62
C LEU A 40 0.84 4.18 -5.79
N THR A 41 0.13 3.62 -6.76
CA THR A 41 -1.30 3.90 -6.94
C THR A 41 -2.11 2.81 -6.26
N LEU A 42 -3.04 3.23 -5.41
CA LEU A 42 -3.96 2.31 -4.75
C LEU A 42 -5.08 1.97 -5.75
N GLU A 43 -5.06 0.74 -6.28
CA GLU A 43 -5.91 0.37 -7.41
C GLU A 43 -7.29 -0.11 -6.99
N CYS A 44 -7.34 -1.19 -6.23
CA CYS A 44 -8.60 -1.81 -5.87
C CYS A 44 -8.48 -2.68 -4.63
N LEU A 45 -9.62 -2.90 -4.00
CA LEU A 45 -9.79 -3.86 -2.91
C LEU A 45 -10.59 -5.05 -3.44
N SER A 46 -10.19 -6.25 -3.05
CA SER A 46 -10.97 -7.44 -3.37
C SER A 46 -12.25 -7.46 -2.53
N THR A 47 -13.22 -8.26 -2.97
CA THR A 47 -14.44 -8.48 -2.19
C THR A 47 -14.08 -9.15 -0.86
N PRO A 48 -14.52 -8.62 0.28
CA PRO A 48 -14.22 -9.22 1.57
C PRO A 48 -14.88 -10.61 1.70
N VAL A 49 -14.15 -11.53 2.29
CA VAL A 49 -14.63 -12.90 2.55
C VAL A 49 -14.57 -13.18 4.04
N ALA A 50 -15.70 -13.58 4.62
CA ALA A 50 -15.77 -13.94 6.02
C ALA A 50 -15.33 -15.39 6.20
N TRP A 51 -14.40 -15.63 7.10
CA TRP A 51 -13.90 -16.97 7.40
C TRP A 51 -13.34 -17.01 8.83
N GLY A 52 -13.76 -17.99 9.60
CA GLY A 52 -13.17 -18.26 10.93
C GLY A 52 -13.23 -17.10 11.91
N GLY A 53 -14.27 -16.26 11.88
CA GLY A 53 -14.39 -15.12 12.76
C GLY A 53 -13.64 -13.89 12.30
N ALA A 54 -13.11 -13.90 11.07
CA ALA A 54 -12.41 -12.78 10.48
C ALA A 54 -12.94 -12.47 9.08
N VAL A 55 -12.68 -11.25 8.63
CA VAL A 55 -12.91 -10.84 7.25
C VAL A 55 -11.56 -10.66 6.59
N THR A 56 -11.34 -11.31 5.45
CA THR A 56 -10.09 -11.21 4.69
C THR A 56 -10.35 -10.58 3.33
N TYR A 57 -9.37 -9.82 2.86
CA TYR A 57 -9.40 -9.17 1.57
C TYR A 57 -7.98 -8.81 1.16
N SER A 58 -7.82 -8.35 -0.06
CA SER A 58 -6.52 -7.86 -0.54
C SER A 58 -6.64 -6.47 -1.12
N LEU A 59 -5.55 -5.73 -1.03
CA LEU A 59 -5.38 -4.44 -1.69
C LEU A 59 -4.37 -4.62 -2.80
N ARG A 60 -4.71 -4.18 -4.01
CA ARG A 60 -3.76 -4.12 -5.12
C ARG A 60 -3.24 -2.71 -5.27
N VAL A 61 -1.91 -2.58 -5.38
CA VAL A 61 -1.23 -1.33 -5.66
C VAL A 61 -0.32 -1.50 -6.85
N THR A 62 -0.07 -0.43 -7.59
CA THR A 62 0.74 -0.44 -8.79
C THR A 62 1.86 0.57 -8.67
N GLY A 63 3.06 0.19 -9.00
CA GLY A 63 4.22 1.05 -8.98
C GLY A 63 5.04 0.95 -10.26
N PRO A 64 6.03 1.85 -10.43
CA PRO A 64 6.88 1.82 -11.62
C PRO A 64 7.81 0.61 -11.62
N SER A 65 8.01 0.00 -12.78
CA SER A 65 8.89 -1.16 -12.91
C SER A 65 10.37 -0.80 -12.69
N GLU A 66 10.73 0.47 -12.88
CA GLU A 66 12.10 0.96 -12.68
C GLU A 66 12.50 1.03 -11.21
N GLN A 67 11.52 1.08 -10.31
CA GLN A 67 11.74 1.16 -8.86
C GLN A 67 11.01 0.00 -8.19
N ARG A 68 11.47 -1.20 -8.48
CA ARG A 68 10.83 -2.42 -8.01
C ARG A 68 11.05 -2.60 -6.51
N LEU A 69 9.97 -2.85 -5.78
CA LEU A 69 10.03 -3.14 -4.36
C LEU A 69 10.19 -4.64 -4.14
N VAL A 70 11.12 -5.00 -3.26
CA VAL A 70 11.25 -6.39 -2.80
C VAL A 70 10.11 -6.72 -1.85
N PRO A 71 9.72 -8.01 -1.72
CA PRO A 71 8.70 -8.40 -0.75
C PRO A 71 9.06 -7.91 0.65
N GLY A 72 8.13 -7.30 1.33
CA GLY A 72 8.38 -6.79 2.67
C GLY A 72 7.31 -5.84 3.15
N ARG A 73 7.56 -5.32 4.35
CA ARG A 73 6.66 -4.39 5.02
C ARG A 73 7.09 -2.96 4.74
N TYR A 74 6.15 -2.14 4.32
CA TYR A 74 6.40 -0.76 3.92
C TYR A 74 5.43 0.18 4.60
N GLU A 75 5.93 1.38 4.94
CA GLU A 75 5.09 2.48 5.36
C GLU A 75 4.64 3.24 4.11
N LEU A 76 3.34 3.30 3.88
CA LEU A 76 2.76 4.05 2.78
C LEU A 76 2.37 5.43 3.27
N MET A 77 2.91 6.45 2.62
CA MET A 77 2.68 7.85 2.97
C MET A 77 1.68 8.46 2.00
N HIS A 78 0.44 8.48 2.41
CA HIS A 78 -0.65 9.17 1.71
C HIS A 78 -0.70 10.63 2.19
N PRO A 79 -1.21 11.58 1.40
CA PRO A 79 -1.33 12.98 1.85
C PRO A 79 -2.05 13.16 3.18
N ASP A 80 -3.04 12.31 3.48
CA ASP A 80 -3.87 12.45 4.68
C ASP A 80 -3.43 11.58 5.84
N CYS A 81 -2.70 10.50 5.59
CA CYS A 81 -2.35 9.52 6.62
C CYS A 81 -1.19 8.63 6.20
N THR A 82 -0.63 7.92 7.16
CA THR A 82 0.36 6.87 6.88
C THR A 82 -0.14 5.54 7.42
N PHE A 83 0.22 4.45 6.76
CA PHE A 83 -0.14 3.10 7.21
C PHE A 83 0.89 2.09 6.74
N LEU A 84 1.00 0.99 7.48
CA LEU A 84 1.95 -0.09 7.18
C LEU A 84 1.25 -1.21 6.43
N LEU A 85 1.87 -1.69 5.35
CA LEU A 85 1.39 -2.83 4.58
C LEU A 85 2.55 -3.73 4.21
N SER A 86 2.29 -5.04 4.20
CA SER A 86 3.21 -6.00 3.60
C SER A 86 2.84 -6.17 2.13
N LEU A 87 3.80 -5.91 1.25
CA LEU A 87 3.59 -5.92 -0.20
C LEU A 87 4.34 -7.05 -0.85
N PHE A 88 3.70 -7.71 -1.81
CA PHE A 88 4.27 -8.78 -2.61
C PHE A 88 3.97 -8.52 -4.09
N ALA A 89 4.99 -8.60 -4.95
CA ALA A 89 4.78 -8.49 -6.38
C ALA A 89 4.01 -9.70 -6.89
N VAL A 90 2.91 -9.46 -7.61
CA VAL A 90 2.05 -10.52 -8.14
C VAL A 90 1.99 -10.55 -9.66
N ALA A 91 2.33 -9.43 -10.31
CA ALA A 91 2.36 -9.36 -11.75
C ALA A 91 3.27 -8.22 -12.19
N GLU A 92 3.83 -8.34 -13.39
CA GLU A 92 4.70 -7.32 -13.95
C GLU A 92 4.31 -7.05 -15.39
N GLU A 93 4.17 -5.79 -15.71
CA GLU A 93 3.95 -5.31 -17.06
C GLU A 93 5.17 -4.51 -17.48
N LEU A 94 5.21 -4.07 -18.74
CA LEU A 94 6.37 -3.38 -19.30
C LEU A 94 6.82 -2.16 -18.45
N ARG A 95 5.88 -1.42 -17.89
CA ARG A 95 6.16 -0.18 -17.16
C ARG A 95 5.74 -0.21 -15.70
N PHE A 96 5.00 -1.23 -15.31
CA PHE A 96 4.39 -1.28 -13.99
C PHE A 96 4.58 -2.64 -13.34
N VAL A 97 4.68 -2.61 -12.02
CA VAL A 97 4.62 -3.81 -11.19
C VAL A 97 3.36 -3.71 -10.34
N HIS A 98 2.62 -4.79 -10.28
CA HIS A 98 1.43 -4.92 -9.44
C HIS A 98 1.80 -5.64 -8.16
N TYR A 99 1.46 -5.05 -7.03
CA TYR A 99 1.69 -5.63 -5.71
C TYR A 99 0.36 -5.91 -5.04
N GLU A 100 0.36 -6.88 -4.14
CA GLU A 100 -0.80 -7.14 -3.29
C GLU A 100 -0.39 -7.11 -1.82
N ALA A 101 -1.30 -6.59 -0.99
CA ALA A 101 -1.28 -6.71 0.44
C ALA A 101 -2.49 -7.53 0.87
N TYR A 102 -2.27 -8.51 1.74
CA TYR A 102 -3.33 -9.35 2.27
C TYR A 102 -3.68 -8.88 3.67
N LEU A 103 -4.95 -8.62 3.90
CA LEU A 103 -5.44 -7.98 5.12
C LEU A 103 -6.53 -8.84 5.77
N SER A 104 -6.60 -8.75 7.08
CA SER A 104 -7.59 -9.46 7.87
C SER A 104 -8.08 -8.57 9.00
N GLU A 105 -9.38 -8.60 9.24
CA GLU A 105 -10.03 -7.84 10.32
C GLU A 105 -10.92 -8.79 11.11
N PRO A 106 -11.06 -8.59 12.43
CA PRO A 106 -12.03 -9.36 13.19
C PRO A 106 -13.46 -9.02 12.75
N LEU A 107 -14.32 -10.02 12.78
CA LEU A 107 -15.74 -9.82 12.53
C LEU A 107 -16.39 -9.02 13.65
#